data_319e3648d1709413acdf88b10a22e4b5
#
_entry.id   319e3648d1709413acdf88b10a22e4b5
#
_cell.length_a   1.000
_cell.length_b   1.000
_cell.length_c   1.000
_cell.angle_alpha   90.00
_cell.angle_beta   90.00
_cell.angle_gamma   90.00
#
_symmetry.space_group_name_H-M   'P 1'
#
loop_
_entity.id
_entity.type
_entity.pdbx_description
1 polymer ?
#
loop_
_entity_poly.entity_id
_entity_poly.type
_entity_poly.pdbx_seq_one_letter_code
_entity_poly.pdbx_strand_id
1 'polypeptide(L)'
;MRLPLPVSRVTQNGRPGYRWGESGTFYGYTPGNEASRARAEARATRQGQAARAAGYEEPTFTPPASVAAAARRGLALREAQPPSNKAGTAVGIARARDLANRRPLSVDTLRRMASYFARHEVDKEGEGWGIDSKGYQAWLLWGGDPGRAWVNRQLSNL
;
A
#
# COMPACT_ATOMS: atom_id res chain seq x y z
N MET A 1 11.79 12.94 3.69
CA MET A 1 12.22 12.31 2.42
C MET A 1 10.97 12.04 1.60
N ARG A 2 10.85 12.67 0.45
CA ARG A 2 9.73 12.44 -0.47
C ARG A 2 9.98 11.15 -1.23
N LEU A 3 9.06 10.20 -1.12
CA LEU A 3 9.11 9.01 -1.95
C LEU A 3 8.83 9.41 -3.40
N PRO A 4 9.60 8.88 -4.37
CA PRO A 4 9.31 9.11 -5.76
C PRO A 4 7.93 8.55 -6.11
N LEU A 5 7.13 9.30 -6.88
CA LEU A 5 5.92 8.75 -7.48
C LEU A 5 6.30 7.54 -8.32
N PRO A 6 5.71 6.39 -8.05
CA PRO A 6 6.04 5.21 -8.83
C PRO A 6 5.47 5.34 -10.25
N VAL A 7 6.25 4.90 -11.20
CA VAL A 7 5.74 4.54 -12.50
C VAL A 7 5.02 3.21 -12.31
N SER A 8 3.73 3.19 -12.56
CA SER A 8 2.91 2.00 -12.37
C SER A 8 2.54 1.39 -13.71
N ARG A 9 2.58 0.06 -13.76
CA ARG A 9 2.02 -0.69 -14.88
C ARG A 9 0.50 -0.68 -14.74
N VAL A 10 -0.19 -0.21 -15.78
CA VAL A 10 -1.65 -0.08 -15.80
C VAL A 10 -2.21 -0.61 -17.12
N THR A 11 -3.48 -0.98 -17.12
CA THR A 11 -4.21 -1.34 -18.33
C THR A 11 -5.30 -0.33 -18.57
N GLN A 12 -5.35 0.24 -19.77
CA GLN A 12 -6.38 1.18 -20.19
C GLN A 12 -7.00 0.72 -21.50
N ASN A 13 -8.31 0.55 -21.52
CA ASN A 13 -9.06 0.03 -22.68
C ASN A 13 -8.47 -1.30 -23.21
N GLY A 14 -8.12 -2.21 -22.32
CA GLY A 14 -7.55 -3.51 -22.67
C GLY A 14 -6.07 -3.49 -23.10
N ARG A 15 -5.44 -2.32 -23.20
CA ARG A 15 -4.05 -2.18 -23.61
C ARG A 15 -3.14 -2.00 -22.40
N PRO A 16 -2.05 -2.78 -22.26
CA PRO A 16 -1.09 -2.57 -21.18
C PRO A 16 -0.22 -1.33 -21.46
N GLY A 17 0.20 -0.67 -20.39
CA GLY A 17 1.03 0.53 -20.49
C GLY A 17 1.61 0.93 -19.15
N TYR A 18 2.25 2.08 -19.14
CA TYR A 18 2.80 2.70 -17.94
C TYR A 18 2.21 4.10 -17.74
N ARG A 19 2.07 4.48 -16.50
CA ARG A 19 1.63 5.81 -16.08
C ARG A 19 2.44 6.26 -14.88
N TRP A 20 2.79 7.53 -14.84
CA TRP A 20 3.38 8.14 -13.66
C TRP A 20 2.27 8.69 -12.76
N GLY A 21 2.22 8.22 -11.53
CA GLY A 21 1.17 8.62 -10.57
C GLY A 21 -0.23 8.23 -11.02
N GLU A 22 -1.23 8.92 -10.48
CA GLU A 22 -2.65 8.64 -10.73
C GLU A 22 -3.16 9.26 -12.03
N SER A 23 -2.72 10.47 -12.31
CA SER A 23 -3.24 11.33 -13.38
C SER A 23 -2.24 11.54 -14.52
N GLY A 24 -1.09 10.89 -14.48
CA GLY A 24 -0.09 10.98 -15.55
C GLY A 24 -0.58 10.41 -16.87
N THR A 25 0.09 10.81 -17.95
CA THR A 25 -0.22 10.30 -19.30
C THR A 25 -0.03 8.78 -19.36
N PHE A 26 -0.97 8.09 -19.98
CA PHE A 26 -0.86 6.67 -20.26
C PHE A 26 0.04 6.44 -21.48
N TYR A 27 1.08 5.66 -21.30
CA TYR A 27 1.99 5.23 -22.36
C TYR A 27 1.80 3.74 -22.61
N GLY A 28 1.00 3.41 -23.63
CA GLY A 28 0.74 2.02 -24.01
C GLY A 28 1.94 1.37 -24.72
N TYR A 29 2.06 0.05 -24.59
CA TYR A 29 3.04 -0.73 -25.33
C TYR A 29 2.41 -1.97 -25.98
N THR A 30 3.12 -2.57 -26.93
CA THR A 30 2.70 -3.81 -27.59
C THR A 30 3.12 -5.01 -26.73
N PRO A 31 2.19 -5.88 -26.31
CA PRO A 31 2.51 -7.10 -25.59
C PRO A 31 3.53 -7.96 -26.34
N GLY A 32 4.48 -8.54 -25.60
CA GLY A 32 5.55 -9.36 -26.20
C GLY A 32 6.68 -8.59 -26.85
N ASN A 33 6.60 -7.25 -26.91
CA ASN A 33 7.65 -6.41 -27.49
C ASN A 33 8.38 -5.64 -26.38
N GLU A 34 9.55 -6.15 -25.97
CA GLU A 34 10.35 -5.57 -24.88
C GLU A 34 10.83 -4.14 -25.19
N ALA A 35 11.19 -3.84 -26.43
CA ALA A 35 11.63 -2.49 -26.82
C ALA A 35 10.46 -1.48 -26.71
N SER A 36 9.25 -1.88 -27.08
CA SER A 36 8.04 -1.07 -26.93
C SER A 36 7.72 -0.82 -25.44
N ARG A 37 7.83 -1.86 -24.62
CA ARG A 37 7.63 -1.78 -23.17
C ARG A 37 8.63 -0.84 -22.52
N ALA A 38 9.93 -1.00 -22.81
CA ALA A 38 10.98 -0.14 -22.25
C ALA A 38 10.80 1.34 -22.63
N ARG A 39 10.37 1.62 -23.87
CA ARG A 39 10.07 3.00 -24.31
C ARG A 39 8.89 3.60 -23.54
N ALA A 40 7.84 2.84 -23.32
CA ALA A 40 6.66 3.30 -22.57
C ALA A 40 7.01 3.62 -21.12
N GLU A 41 7.75 2.75 -20.47
CA GLU A 41 8.24 2.95 -19.10
C GLU A 41 9.16 4.17 -19.00
N ALA A 42 10.11 4.34 -19.91
CA ALA A 42 11.01 5.48 -19.95
C ALA A 42 10.26 6.81 -20.15
N ARG A 43 9.18 6.82 -20.95
CA ARG A 43 8.34 8.00 -21.15
C ARG A 43 7.59 8.39 -19.86
N ALA A 44 7.00 7.40 -19.18
CA ALA A 44 6.33 7.65 -17.91
C ALA A 44 7.32 8.16 -16.85
N THR A 45 8.52 7.61 -16.79
CA THR A 45 9.59 8.03 -15.89
C THR A 45 10.02 9.48 -16.15
N ARG A 46 10.23 9.84 -17.43
CA ARG A 46 10.58 11.23 -17.81
C ARG A 46 9.50 12.21 -17.45
N GLN A 47 8.21 11.85 -17.63
CA GLN A 47 7.11 12.70 -17.21
C GLN A 47 7.16 12.97 -15.72
N GLY A 48 7.40 11.95 -14.91
CA GLY A 48 7.54 12.10 -13.46
C GLY A 48 8.71 12.98 -13.06
N GLN A 49 9.84 12.85 -13.72
CA GLN A 49 11.00 13.71 -13.48
C GLN A 49 10.72 15.17 -13.83
N ALA A 50 10.08 15.43 -14.97
CA ALA A 50 9.68 16.77 -15.38
C ALA A 50 8.66 17.41 -14.43
N ALA A 51 7.67 16.64 -13.99
CA ALA A 51 6.67 17.13 -13.05
C ALA A 51 7.29 17.54 -11.71
N ARG A 52 8.24 16.74 -11.20
CA ARG A 52 8.98 17.08 -9.96
C ARG A 52 9.84 18.32 -10.13
N ALA A 53 10.53 18.45 -11.23
CA ALA A 53 11.33 19.64 -11.54
C ALA A 53 10.45 20.89 -11.60
N ALA A 54 9.18 20.74 -11.99
CA ALA A 54 8.16 21.81 -12.00
C ALA A 54 7.50 22.04 -10.62
N GLY A 55 7.93 21.35 -9.57
CA GLY A 55 7.43 21.55 -8.20
C GLY A 55 6.22 20.69 -7.81
N TYR A 56 5.90 19.66 -8.57
CA TYR A 56 4.83 18.72 -8.21
C TYR A 56 5.17 17.97 -6.92
N GLU A 57 4.24 18.01 -5.98
CA GLU A 57 4.30 17.24 -4.73
C GLU A 57 3.20 16.18 -4.72
N GLU A 58 3.59 14.93 -4.44
CA GLU A 58 2.63 13.85 -4.27
C GLU A 58 1.82 14.05 -2.99
N PRO A 59 0.48 13.87 -3.02
CA PRO A 59 -0.30 13.87 -1.80
C PRO A 59 0.13 12.72 -0.89
N THR A 60 0.21 12.99 0.40
CA THR A 60 0.47 12.00 1.44
C THR A 60 -0.67 11.98 2.44
N PHE A 61 -0.82 10.88 3.16
CA PHE A 61 -1.91 10.64 4.08
C PHE A 61 -1.35 10.20 5.42
N THR A 62 -1.64 10.96 6.47
CA THR A 62 -1.17 10.65 7.82
C THR A 62 -2.19 9.75 8.52
N PRO A 63 -1.76 8.56 8.99
CA PRO A 63 -2.66 7.66 9.70
C PRO A 63 -3.24 8.32 10.95
N PRO A 64 -4.56 8.19 11.20
CA PRO A 64 -5.15 8.70 12.44
C PRO A 64 -4.72 7.88 13.66
N ALA A 65 -4.93 8.42 14.84
CA ALA A 65 -4.54 7.80 16.11
C ALA A 65 -5.13 6.39 16.31
N SER A 66 -6.35 6.15 15.85
CA SER A 66 -7.00 4.83 15.94
C SER A 66 -6.28 3.76 15.12
N VAL A 67 -5.79 4.12 13.94
CA VAL A 67 -5.01 3.23 13.08
C VAL A 67 -3.64 2.95 13.70
N ALA A 68 -2.98 3.98 14.21
CA ALA A 68 -1.71 3.84 14.93
C ALA A 68 -1.86 2.94 16.17
N ALA A 69 -2.93 3.08 16.92
CA ALA A 69 -3.21 2.25 18.10
C ALA A 69 -3.40 0.77 17.72
N ALA A 70 -4.13 0.49 16.64
CA ALA A 70 -4.30 -0.87 16.14
C ALA A 70 -2.96 -1.50 15.73
N ALA A 71 -2.13 -0.76 15.00
CA ALA A 71 -0.80 -1.22 14.61
C ALA A 71 0.10 -1.51 15.82
N ARG A 72 0.09 -0.65 16.84
CA ARG A 72 0.83 -0.89 18.11
C ARG A 72 0.35 -2.14 18.80
N ARG A 73 -0.97 -2.37 18.88
CA ARG A 73 -1.51 -3.61 19.44
C ARG A 73 -1.04 -4.83 18.67
N GLY A 74 -1.01 -4.74 17.34
CA GLY A 74 -0.52 -5.82 16.48
C GLY A 74 0.95 -6.14 16.74
N LEU A 75 1.80 -5.14 16.87
CA LEU A 75 3.22 -5.31 17.19
C LEU A 75 3.40 -5.93 18.59
N ALA A 76 2.66 -5.46 19.59
CA ALA A 76 2.72 -5.98 20.97
C ALA A 76 2.20 -7.43 21.03
N LEU A 77 1.08 -7.72 20.38
CA LEU A 77 0.51 -9.05 20.33
C LEU A 77 1.46 -10.06 19.69
N ARG A 78 2.06 -9.66 18.57
CA ARG A 78 3.07 -10.48 17.88
C ARG A 78 4.28 -10.75 18.75
N GLU A 79 4.79 -9.73 19.43
CA GLU A 79 5.96 -9.86 20.31
C GLU A 79 5.70 -10.82 21.46
N ALA A 80 4.49 -10.85 21.98
CA ALA A 80 4.08 -11.74 23.06
C ALA A 80 3.91 -13.21 22.62
N GLN A 81 3.91 -13.51 21.32
CA GLN A 81 3.72 -14.87 20.81
C GLN A 81 5.02 -15.68 20.84
N PRO A 82 4.92 -17.01 21.02
CA PRO A 82 6.04 -17.88 20.78
C PRO A 82 6.47 -17.86 19.31
N PRO A 83 7.72 -18.20 18.96
CA PRO A 83 8.21 -18.17 17.58
C PRO A 83 7.30 -18.92 16.59
N SER A 84 6.70 -20.04 17.01
CA SER A 84 5.79 -20.83 16.17
C SER A 84 4.48 -20.13 15.82
N ASN A 85 4.09 -19.10 16.57
CA ASN A 85 2.85 -18.36 16.37
C ASN A 85 3.07 -16.87 16.03
N LYS A 86 4.29 -16.43 15.80
CA LYS A 86 4.55 -15.06 15.34
C LYS A 86 4.11 -14.90 13.89
N ALA A 87 3.22 -13.95 13.64
CA ALA A 87 2.72 -13.63 12.31
C ALA A 87 3.44 -12.44 11.69
N GLY A 88 3.12 -12.21 10.44
CA GLY A 88 3.55 -11.05 9.68
C GLY A 88 4.82 -11.28 8.87
N THR A 89 4.80 -10.71 7.69
CA THR A 89 5.97 -10.64 6.81
C THR A 89 6.84 -9.45 7.20
N ALA A 90 8.06 -9.37 6.67
CA ALA A 90 8.91 -8.18 6.84
C ALA A 90 8.21 -6.91 6.37
N VAL A 91 7.45 -6.98 5.28
CA VAL A 91 6.65 -5.85 4.77
C VAL A 91 5.55 -5.45 5.75
N GLY A 92 4.81 -6.41 6.30
CA GLY A 92 3.74 -6.15 7.27
C GLY A 92 4.25 -5.51 8.56
N ILE A 93 5.40 -5.98 9.05
CA ILE A 93 6.05 -5.42 10.26
C ILE A 93 6.54 -4.00 10.00
N ALA A 94 7.18 -3.73 8.85
CA ALA A 94 7.60 -2.39 8.46
C ALA A 94 6.40 -1.44 8.33
N ARG A 95 5.30 -1.92 7.75
CA ARG A 95 4.04 -1.17 7.64
C ARG A 95 3.49 -0.83 9.02
N ALA A 96 3.46 -1.80 9.93
CA ALA A 96 2.98 -1.58 11.30
C ALA A 96 3.78 -0.49 12.02
N ARG A 97 5.08 -0.45 11.84
CA ARG A 97 5.94 0.59 12.41
C ARG A 97 5.64 1.97 11.83
N ASP A 98 5.44 2.07 10.52
CA ASP A 98 5.05 3.32 9.87
C ASP A 98 3.70 3.83 10.39
N LEU A 99 2.71 2.94 10.50
CA LEU A 99 1.39 3.27 11.03
C LEU A 99 1.45 3.69 12.51
N ALA A 100 2.18 2.93 13.32
CA ALA A 100 2.33 3.22 14.75
C ALA A 100 3.00 4.57 15.00
N ASN A 101 3.91 4.98 14.14
CA ASN A 101 4.60 6.26 14.19
C ASN A 101 3.87 7.37 13.41
N ARG A 102 2.71 7.07 12.86
CA ARG A 102 1.89 8.01 12.07
C ARG A 102 2.68 8.68 10.94
N ARG A 103 3.53 7.92 10.28
CA ARG A 103 4.29 8.43 9.12
C ARG A 103 3.35 8.68 7.94
N PRO A 104 3.52 9.79 7.22
CA PRO A 104 2.76 10.04 6.00
C PRO A 104 2.97 8.93 4.97
N LEU A 105 1.88 8.43 4.40
CA LEU A 105 1.87 7.34 3.42
C LEU A 105 1.43 7.82 2.04
N SER A 106 1.98 7.21 1.00
CA SER A 106 1.60 7.49 -0.38
C SER A 106 0.28 6.83 -0.76
N VAL A 107 -0.35 7.29 -1.85
CA VAL A 107 -1.53 6.64 -2.45
C VAL A 107 -1.25 5.18 -2.79
N ASP A 108 -0.07 4.89 -3.36
CA ASP A 108 0.32 3.51 -3.69
C ASP A 108 0.33 2.62 -2.44
N THR A 109 0.83 3.12 -1.34
CA THR A 109 0.80 2.40 -0.05
C THR A 109 -0.63 2.15 0.42
N LEU A 110 -1.51 3.14 0.35
CA LEU A 110 -2.92 2.98 0.70
C LEU A 110 -3.60 1.91 -0.16
N ARG A 111 -3.30 1.86 -1.44
CA ARG A 111 -3.82 0.81 -2.34
C ARG A 111 -3.34 -0.58 -1.97
N ARG A 112 -2.09 -0.72 -1.60
CA ARG A 112 -1.55 -2.00 -1.10
C ARG A 112 -2.24 -2.43 0.19
N MET A 113 -2.52 -1.49 1.08
CA MET A 113 -3.27 -1.75 2.30
C MET A 113 -4.71 -2.20 1.98
N ALA A 114 -5.42 -1.49 1.10
CA ALA A 114 -6.76 -1.87 0.68
C ALA A 114 -6.79 -3.27 0.06
N SER A 115 -5.82 -3.60 -0.77
CA SER A 115 -5.65 -4.91 -1.37
C SER A 115 -5.39 -6.01 -0.33
N TYR A 116 -4.58 -5.72 0.69
CA TYR A 116 -4.36 -6.62 1.80
C TYR A 116 -5.68 -6.93 2.52
N PHE A 117 -6.43 -5.90 2.93
CA PHE A 117 -7.69 -6.08 3.65
C PHE A 117 -8.72 -6.87 2.84
N ALA A 118 -8.82 -6.60 1.53
CA ALA A 118 -9.73 -7.34 0.65
C ALA A 118 -9.40 -8.83 0.58
N ARG A 119 -8.11 -9.19 0.49
CA ARG A 119 -7.69 -10.60 0.42
C ARG A 119 -7.80 -11.35 1.74
N HIS A 120 -7.65 -10.64 2.86
CA HIS A 120 -7.54 -11.23 4.19
C HIS A 120 -8.81 -11.10 5.05
N GLU A 121 -9.90 -10.60 4.50
CA GLU A 121 -11.19 -10.55 5.20
C GLU A 121 -11.64 -11.93 5.67
N VAL A 122 -11.36 -12.96 4.87
CA VAL A 122 -11.69 -14.34 5.19
C VAL A 122 -11.00 -14.86 6.44
N ASP A 123 -9.87 -14.30 6.83
CA ASP A 123 -9.13 -14.69 8.03
C ASP A 123 -9.94 -14.45 9.31
N LYS A 124 -10.95 -13.58 9.26
CA LYS A 124 -11.87 -13.32 10.38
C LYS A 124 -12.69 -14.54 10.78
N GLU A 125 -12.87 -15.48 9.87
CA GLU A 125 -13.59 -16.74 10.11
C GLU A 125 -12.71 -17.80 10.78
N GLY A 126 -11.41 -17.54 10.87
CA GLY A 126 -10.44 -18.47 11.44
C GLY A 126 -10.53 -18.59 12.96
N GLU A 127 -10.16 -19.76 13.49
CA GLU A 127 -10.05 -20.00 14.91
C GLU A 127 -9.00 -19.05 15.55
N GLY A 128 -9.31 -18.50 16.72
CA GLY A 128 -8.44 -17.58 17.45
C GLY A 128 -8.50 -16.14 16.96
N TRP A 129 -9.38 -15.81 16.02
CA TRP A 129 -9.61 -14.41 15.64
C TRP A 129 -10.06 -13.58 16.84
N GLY A 130 -9.46 -12.42 16.99
CA GLY A 130 -9.71 -11.54 18.14
C GLY A 130 -8.89 -11.89 19.39
N ILE A 131 -8.12 -12.99 19.35
CA ILE A 131 -7.26 -13.44 20.44
C ILE A 131 -5.80 -13.39 19.99
N ASP A 132 -5.30 -14.41 19.29
CA ASP A 132 -3.89 -14.54 18.96
C ASP A 132 -3.60 -15.25 17.63
N SER A 133 -4.60 -15.49 16.80
CA SER A 133 -4.38 -16.12 15.51
C SER A 133 -3.41 -15.31 14.65
N LYS A 134 -2.66 -15.98 13.78
CA LYS A 134 -1.73 -15.30 12.85
C LYS A 134 -2.45 -14.30 11.97
N GLY A 135 -3.66 -14.64 11.49
CA GLY A 135 -4.49 -13.74 10.70
C GLY A 135 -4.86 -12.48 11.46
N TYR A 136 -5.26 -12.60 12.73
CA TYR A 136 -5.60 -11.46 13.57
C TYR A 136 -4.39 -10.57 13.87
N GLN A 137 -3.24 -11.16 14.20
CA GLN A 137 -1.99 -10.41 14.37
C GLN A 137 -1.68 -9.59 13.12
N ALA A 138 -1.69 -10.23 11.95
CA ALA A 138 -1.41 -9.57 10.67
C ALA A 138 -2.42 -8.45 10.37
N TRP A 139 -3.70 -8.68 10.62
CA TRP A 139 -4.75 -7.68 10.44
C TRP A 139 -4.49 -6.41 11.25
N LEU A 140 -4.10 -6.57 12.51
CA LEU A 140 -3.71 -5.44 13.37
C LEU A 140 -2.45 -4.74 12.87
N LEU A 141 -1.44 -5.49 12.42
CA LEU A 141 -0.21 -4.92 11.86
C LEU A 141 -0.48 -3.97 10.68
N TRP A 142 -1.49 -4.26 9.89
CA TRP A 142 -1.92 -3.43 8.76
C TRP A 142 -2.86 -2.30 9.16
N GLY A 143 -3.17 -2.15 10.43
CA GLY A 143 -3.98 -1.07 10.98
C GLY A 143 -5.35 -1.48 11.51
N GLY A 144 -5.70 -2.76 11.48
CA GLY A 144 -6.97 -3.29 11.96
C GLY A 144 -8.19 -2.75 11.20
N ASP A 145 -9.37 -2.93 11.75
CA ASP A 145 -10.61 -2.37 11.17
C ASP A 145 -10.56 -0.85 10.99
N PRO A 146 -9.98 -0.06 11.93
CA PRO A 146 -9.78 1.37 11.70
C PRO A 146 -8.92 1.66 10.48
N GLY A 147 -7.88 0.89 10.24
CA GLY A 147 -7.00 1.02 9.07
C GLY A 147 -7.73 0.76 7.77
N ARG A 148 -8.52 -0.31 7.71
CA ARG A 148 -9.37 -0.64 6.57
C ARG A 148 -10.34 0.50 6.25
N ALA A 149 -11.07 0.98 7.25
CA ALA A 149 -12.05 2.05 7.07
C ALA A 149 -11.38 3.35 6.60
N TRP A 150 -10.25 3.70 7.21
CA TRP A 150 -9.48 4.90 6.85
C TRP A 150 -8.98 4.85 5.42
N VAL A 151 -8.32 3.75 5.03
CA VAL A 151 -7.77 3.58 3.67
C VAL A 151 -8.86 3.65 2.62
N ASN A 152 -9.97 2.94 2.81
CA ASN A 152 -11.09 2.93 1.87
C ASN A 152 -11.69 4.33 1.72
N ARG A 153 -11.83 5.07 2.81
CA ARG A 153 -12.34 6.44 2.79
C ARG A 153 -11.40 7.39 2.03
N GLN A 154 -10.09 7.29 2.28
CA GLN A 154 -9.11 8.13 1.57
C GLN A 154 -9.11 7.83 0.07
N LEU A 155 -9.13 6.56 -0.33
CA LEU A 155 -9.14 6.17 -1.73
C LEU A 155 -10.43 6.58 -2.45
N SER A 156 -11.58 6.58 -1.75
CA SER A 156 -12.86 7.02 -2.32
C SER A 156 -12.92 8.53 -2.58
N ASN A 157 -12.07 9.30 -1.93
CA ASN A 157 -12.03 10.77 -2.04
C ASN A 157 -11.00 11.27 -3.07
N LEU A 158 -10.33 10.38 -3.77
CA LEU A 158 -9.36 10.75 -4.80
C LEU A 158 -10.00 11.15 -6.13
#